data_fcea0bccb3b666bbe8394df1cb0f0756
#
_entry.id   fcea0bccb3b666bbe8394df1cb0f0756
#
_cell.length_a   1.000
_cell.length_b   1.000
_cell.length_c   1.000
_cell.angle_alpha   90.00
_cell.angle_beta   90.00
_cell.angle_gamma   90.00
#
_symmetry.space_group_name_H-M   'P 1'
#
loop_
_entity.id
_entity.type
_entity.pdbx_description
1 polymer ?
#
loop_
_entity_poly.entity_id
_entity_poly.type
_entity_poly.pdbx_seq_one_letter_code
_entity_poly.pdbx_strand_id
1 'polypeptide(L)'
;DIHALIESLSVPICVASNGSRDEITLRLKLAHLTQRFGSAIFSGVEVPHPKPAPDVFLAAAKAFNISPARCIVIEDSSLGVTAAVRAGMKVYGHAAVTSSAALREAGAIPFANMLELKSLLHNPL
;
A
#
# COMPACT_ATOMS: atom_id res chain seq x y z
N ASP A 1 0.04 -0.18 -16.30
CA ASP A 1 1.30 0.47 -16.01
C ASP A 1 1.21 1.27 -14.72
N ILE A 2 2.10 0.98 -13.76
CA ILE A 2 2.11 1.61 -12.43
C ILE A 2 2.36 3.13 -12.52
N HIS A 3 3.21 3.57 -13.45
CA HIS A 3 3.50 4.99 -13.61
C HIS A 3 2.27 5.76 -14.08
N ALA A 4 1.55 5.24 -15.07
CA ALA A 4 0.32 5.86 -15.56
C ALA A 4 -0.74 5.92 -14.46
N LEU A 5 -0.86 4.85 -13.67
CA LEU A 5 -1.78 4.82 -12.53
C LEU A 5 -1.44 5.93 -11.53
N ILE A 6 -0.19 5.99 -11.10
CA ILE A 6 0.26 6.97 -10.10
C ILE A 6 0.06 8.40 -10.60
N GLU A 7 0.37 8.67 -11.87
CA GLU A 7 0.15 9.99 -12.47
C GLU A 7 -1.31 10.40 -12.49
N SER A 8 -2.23 9.42 -12.55
CA SER A 8 -3.67 9.70 -12.56
C SER A 8 -4.22 10.07 -11.19
N LEU A 9 -3.45 9.90 -10.12
CA LEU A 9 -3.90 10.14 -8.76
C LEU A 9 -3.64 11.58 -8.33
N SER A 10 -4.65 12.23 -7.75
CA SER A 10 -4.55 13.58 -7.20
C SER A 10 -4.52 13.61 -5.67
N VAL A 11 -4.34 12.46 -5.05
CA VAL A 11 -4.28 12.30 -3.59
C VAL A 11 -2.85 12.09 -3.12
N PRO A 12 -2.54 12.35 -1.84
CA PRO A 12 -1.24 12.01 -1.28
C PRO A 12 -0.98 10.50 -1.40
N ILE A 13 0.25 10.13 -1.71
CA ILE A 13 0.68 8.74 -1.78
C ILE A 13 1.95 8.53 -0.97
N CYS A 14 2.13 7.31 -0.47
CA CYS A 14 3.34 6.93 0.25
C CYS A 14 3.63 5.44 0.05
N VAL A 15 4.82 5.03 0.47
CA VAL A 15 5.21 3.62 0.53
C VAL A 15 5.30 3.19 1.98
N ALA A 16 4.70 2.05 2.31
CA ALA A 16 4.79 1.42 3.62
C ALA A 16 5.25 -0.03 3.43
N SER A 17 6.41 -0.39 3.97
CA SER A 17 7.06 -1.67 3.75
C SER A 17 7.76 -2.16 5.00
N ASN A 18 7.89 -3.49 5.16
CA ASN A 18 8.70 -4.07 6.22
C ASN A 18 10.22 -3.95 5.96
N GLY A 19 10.62 -3.61 4.74
CA GLY A 19 12.01 -3.36 4.42
C GLY A 19 12.57 -2.14 5.14
N SER A 20 13.90 -2.05 5.21
CA SER A 20 14.55 -0.86 5.74
C SER A 20 14.33 0.34 4.81
N ARG A 21 14.52 1.55 5.35
CA ARG A 21 14.41 2.77 4.56
C ARG A 21 15.35 2.74 3.34
N ASP A 22 16.56 2.24 3.51
CA ASP A 22 17.53 2.12 2.41
C ASP A 22 17.05 1.16 1.32
N GLU A 23 16.47 0.03 1.72
CA GLU A 23 15.89 -0.94 0.77
C GLU A 23 14.74 -0.33 -0.01
N ILE A 24 13.82 0.37 0.68
CA ILE A 24 12.69 1.03 0.03
C ILE A 24 13.18 2.09 -0.95
N THR A 25 14.14 2.91 -0.53
CA THR A 25 14.72 3.97 -1.35
C THR A 25 15.35 3.40 -2.63
N LEU A 26 16.09 2.29 -2.49
CA LEU A 26 16.71 1.61 -3.64
C LEU A 26 15.66 1.07 -4.60
N ARG A 27 14.62 0.43 -4.08
CA ARG A 27 13.53 -0.12 -4.92
C ARG A 27 12.79 0.97 -5.69
N LEU A 28 12.53 2.10 -5.06
CA LEU A 28 11.90 3.24 -5.72
C LEU A 28 12.79 3.80 -6.83
N LYS A 29 14.10 3.87 -6.60
CA LYS A 29 15.06 4.32 -7.60
C LYS A 29 15.08 3.38 -8.80
N LEU A 30 15.13 2.08 -8.56
CA LEU A 30 15.13 1.07 -9.63
C LEU A 30 13.82 1.07 -10.43
N ALA A 31 12.71 1.42 -9.80
CA ALA A 31 11.40 1.52 -10.43
C ALA A 31 11.14 2.90 -11.06
N HIS A 32 12.08 3.83 -10.97
CA HIS A 32 11.92 5.23 -11.44
C HIS A 32 10.73 5.95 -10.77
N LEU A 33 10.54 5.73 -9.47
CA LEU A 33 9.43 6.28 -8.68
C LEU A 33 9.90 7.22 -7.58
N THR A 34 11.20 7.46 -7.43
CA THR A 34 11.77 8.29 -6.36
C THR A 34 11.13 9.67 -6.33
N GLN A 35 10.97 10.30 -7.49
CA GLN A 35 10.47 11.66 -7.58
C GLN A 35 9.02 11.76 -7.10
N ARG A 36 8.20 10.77 -7.43
CA ARG A 36 6.77 10.77 -7.11
C ARG A 36 6.51 10.52 -5.63
N PHE A 37 7.27 9.64 -5.00
CA PHE A 37 7.10 9.34 -3.57
C PHE A 37 7.94 10.25 -2.67
N GLY A 38 9.10 10.72 -3.15
CA GLY A 38 9.98 11.61 -2.37
C GLY A 38 10.39 10.98 -1.05
N SER A 39 10.15 11.69 0.05
CA SER A 39 10.43 11.24 1.41
C SER A 39 9.24 10.55 2.09
N ALA A 40 8.14 10.35 1.37
CA ALA A 40 6.93 9.70 1.91
C ALA A 40 7.12 8.18 2.01
N ILE A 41 8.05 7.76 2.85
CA ILE A 41 8.46 6.37 3.05
C ILE A 41 8.26 6.02 4.53
N PHE A 42 7.60 4.87 4.78
CA PHE A 42 7.35 4.35 6.11
C PHE A 42 7.87 2.93 6.19
N SER A 43 8.82 2.69 7.11
CA SER A 43 9.48 1.40 7.25
C SER A 43 9.00 0.65 8.49
N GLY A 44 8.71 -0.64 8.33
CA GLY A 44 8.36 -1.51 9.43
C GLY A 44 9.51 -1.71 10.43
N VAL A 45 10.74 -1.38 10.04
CA VAL A 45 11.90 -1.41 10.93
C VAL A 45 11.92 -0.21 11.89
N GLU A 46 11.23 0.88 11.51
CA GLU A 46 11.20 2.13 12.27
C GLU A 46 9.97 2.26 13.19
N VAL A 47 9.12 1.24 13.25
CA VAL A 47 7.95 1.19 14.12
C VAL A 47 8.10 0.03 15.11
N PRO A 48 7.35 0.04 16.24
CA PRO A 48 7.49 -1.00 17.28
C PRO A 48 7.25 -2.43 16.75
N HIS A 49 6.28 -2.62 15.86
CA HIS A 49 5.93 -3.93 15.33
C HIS A 49 5.72 -3.88 13.82
N PRO A 50 6.44 -4.74 13.04
CA PRO A 50 6.24 -4.79 11.59
C PRO A 50 4.94 -5.51 11.22
N LYS A 51 4.59 -5.49 9.92
CA LYS A 51 3.45 -6.27 9.40
C LYS A 51 3.58 -7.73 9.86
N PRO A 52 2.53 -8.38 10.30
CA PRO A 52 1.11 -8.05 10.15
C PRO A 52 0.54 -7.08 11.18
N ALA A 53 1.36 -6.47 12.05
CA ALA A 53 0.88 -5.41 12.92
C ALA A 53 0.51 -4.17 12.10
N PRO A 54 -0.45 -3.35 12.56
CA PRO A 54 -0.91 -2.18 11.82
C PRO A 54 0.02 -0.97 11.90
N ASP A 55 1.09 -1.05 12.68
CA ASP A 55 1.91 0.09 13.09
C ASP A 55 2.41 0.95 11.92
N VAL A 56 2.92 0.34 10.85
CA VAL A 56 3.48 1.09 9.73
C VAL A 56 2.41 1.86 8.96
N PHE A 57 1.21 1.29 8.82
CA PHE A 57 0.09 1.96 8.16
C PHE A 57 -0.50 3.06 9.03
N LEU A 58 -0.59 2.84 10.33
CA LEU A 58 -1.04 3.88 11.27
C LEU A 58 -0.06 5.04 11.32
N ALA A 59 1.25 4.77 11.27
CA ALA A 59 2.27 5.80 11.19
C ALA A 59 2.12 6.66 9.93
N ALA A 60 1.83 6.03 8.80
CA ALA A 60 1.60 6.74 7.53
C ALA A 60 0.36 7.64 7.62
N ALA A 61 -0.76 7.12 8.08
CA ALA A 61 -1.99 7.89 8.24
C ALA A 61 -1.79 9.10 9.16
N LYS A 62 -1.08 8.90 10.27
CA LYS A 62 -0.77 9.97 11.23
C LYS A 62 0.11 11.05 10.60
N ALA A 63 1.12 10.67 9.83
CA ALA A 63 2.01 11.63 9.18
C ALA A 63 1.28 12.53 8.19
N PHE A 64 0.26 12.01 7.50
CA PHE A 64 -0.58 12.80 6.60
C PHE A 64 -1.76 13.45 7.30
N ASN A 65 -1.94 13.21 8.60
CA ASN A 65 -3.08 13.68 9.38
C ASN A 65 -4.43 13.28 8.73
N ILE A 66 -4.52 12.02 8.30
CA ILE A 66 -5.71 11.46 7.66
C ILE A 66 -6.21 10.30 8.51
N SER A 67 -7.52 10.21 8.71
CA SER A 67 -8.15 9.09 9.40
C SER A 67 -7.89 7.78 8.64
N PRO A 68 -7.56 6.67 9.32
CA PRO A 68 -7.41 5.37 8.66
C PRO A 68 -8.61 4.98 7.78
N ALA A 69 -9.84 5.30 8.18
CA ALA A 69 -11.04 5.00 7.40
C ALA A 69 -11.06 5.69 6.02
N ARG A 70 -10.24 6.71 5.83
CA ARG A 70 -10.11 7.46 4.57
C ARG A 70 -8.86 7.07 3.78
N CYS A 71 -8.12 6.07 4.25
CA CYS A 71 -6.91 5.58 3.58
C CYS A 71 -7.24 4.31 2.79
N ILE A 72 -6.56 4.16 1.67
CA ILE A 72 -6.60 2.96 0.85
C ILE A 72 -5.20 2.38 0.80
N VAL A 73 -5.09 1.07 0.98
CA VAL A 73 -3.83 0.34 0.88
C VAL A 73 -3.86 -0.55 -0.35
N ILE A 74 -2.75 -0.57 -1.06
CA ILE A 74 -2.51 -1.51 -2.15
C ILE A 74 -1.44 -2.48 -1.67
N GLU A 75 -1.76 -3.77 -1.63
CA GLU A 75 -0.87 -4.81 -1.12
C GLU A 75 -0.85 -6.02 -2.03
N ASP A 76 0.17 -6.88 -1.89
CA ASP A 76 0.31 -8.10 -2.67
C ASP A 76 0.43 -9.36 -1.80
N SER A 77 0.54 -9.23 -0.49
CA SER A 77 0.68 -10.35 0.43
C SER A 77 -0.45 -10.38 1.46
N SER A 78 -0.79 -11.59 1.91
CA SER A 78 -1.78 -11.77 2.99
C SER A 78 -1.34 -11.06 4.27
N LEU A 79 -0.04 -11.06 4.55
CA LEU A 79 0.54 -10.41 5.73
C LEU A 79 0.27 -8.90 5.71
N GLY A 80 0.55 -8.25 4.57
CA GLY A 80 0.32 -6.83 4.39
C GLY A 80 -1.17 -6.47 4.40
N VAL A 81 -2.01 -7.30 3.79
CA VAL A 81 -3.47 -7.12 3.83
C VAL A 81 -3.98 -7.16 5.27
N THR A 82 -3.54 -8.15 6.05
CA THR A 82 -3.92 -8.28 7.45
C THR A 82 -3.54 -7.03 8.24
N ALA A 83 -2.34 -6.50 8.02
CA ALA A 83 -1.88 -5.28 8.68
C ALA A 83 -2.78 -4.08 8.36
N ALA A 84 -3.16 -3.92 7.09
CA ALA A 84 -4.02 -2.82 6.66
C ALA A 84 -5.43 -2.93 7.22
N VAL A 85 -6.00 -4.13 7.24
CA VAL A 85 -7.32 -4.39 7.86
C VAL A 85 -7.28 -4.06 9.35
N ARG A 86 -6.23 -4.46 10.05
CA ARG A 86 -6.04 -4.14 11.48
C ARG A 86 -5.88 -2.64 11.71
N ALA A 87 -5.36 -1.91 10.73
CA ALA A 87 -5.26 -0.46 10.79
C ALA A 87 -6.59 0.25 10.53
N GLY A 88 -7.63 -0.46 10.13
CA GLY A 88 -8.93 0.10 9.80
C GLY A 88 -9.00 0.71 8.40
N MET A 89 -8.14 0.27 7.50
CA MET A 89 -8.03 0.79 6.13
C MET A 89 -8.65 -0.16 5.11
N LYS A 90 -9.17 0.40 4.02
CA LYS A 90 -9.63 -0.37 2.87
C LYS A 90 -8.42 -0.89 2.10
N VAL A 91 -8.48 -2.14 1.63
CA VAL A 91 -7.34 -2.79 0.97
C VAL A 91 -7.74 -3.36 -0.39
N TYR A 92 -6.95 -3.03 -1.41
CA TYR A 92 -6.96 -3.72 -2.69
C TYR A 92 -5.72 -4.61 -2.78
N GLY A 93 -5.91 -5.88 -3.10
CA GLY A 93 -4.84 -6.89 -3.13
C GLY A 93 -4.46 -7.28 -4.55
N HIS A 94 -3.18 -7.10 -4.91
CA HIS A 94 -2.67 -7.50 -6.22
C HIS A 94 -2.46 -9.01 -6.28
N ALA A 95 -3.25 -9.70 -7.07
CA ALA A 95 -3.23 -11.15 -7.21
C ALA A 95 -2.19 -11.61 -8.24
N ALA A 96 -0.91 -11.24 -8.02
CA ALA A 96 0.20 -11.63 -8.88
C ALA A 96 0.87 -12.90 -8.37
N VAL A 97 1.26 -12.93 -7.10
CA VAL A 97 1.91 -14.08 -6.45
C VAL A 97 0.95 -14.75 -5.48
N THR A 98 0.25 -13.96 -4.66
CA THR A 98 -0.76 -14.47 -3.72
C THR A 98 -2.08 -14.64 -4.47
N SER A 99 -2.79 -15.75 -4.23
CA SER A 99 -4.06 -16.02 -4.88
C SER A 99 -5.14 -15.02 -4.49
N SER A 100 -6.10 -14.78 -5.39
CA SER A 100 -7.27 -13.95 -5.11
C SER A 100 -8.04 -14.45 -3.89
N ALA A 101 -8.17 -15.78 -3.75
CA ALA A 101 -8.87 -16.38 -2.61
C ALA A 101 -8.19 -16.06 -1.29
N ALA A 102 -6.84 -16.18 -1.22
CA ALA A 102 -6.07 -15.86 -0.02
C ALA A 102 -6.15 -14.36 0.33
N LEU A 103 -6.11 -13.50 -0.68
CA LEU A 103 -6.24 -12.06 -0.47
C LEU A 103 -7.64 -11.68 0.06
N ARG A 104 -8.69 -12.29 -0.49
CA ARG A 104 -10.06 -12.10 0.01
C ARG A 104 -10.21 -12.57 1.44
N GLU A 105 -9.68 -13.74 1.76
CA GLU A 105 -9.74 -14.28 3.10
C GLU A 105 -9.06 -13.36 4.12
N ALA A 106 -7.97 -12.73 3.73
CA ALA A 106 -7.27 -11.75 4.57
C ALA A 106 -8.04 -10.42 4.71
N GLY A 107 -8.98 -10.13 3.80
CA GLY A 107 -9.84 -8.95 3.87
C GLY A 107 -9.65 -7.93 2.73
N ALA A 108 -8.93 -8.29 1.67
CA ALA A 108 -8.72 -7.41 0.52
C ALA A 108 -9.77 -7.63 -0.57
N ILE A 109 -9.93 -6.62 -1.41
CA ILE A 109 -10.60 -6.73 -2.70
C ILE A 109 -9.50 -7.02 -3.74
N PRO A 110 -9.45 -8.22 -4.34
CA PRO A 110 -8.37 -8.58 -5.26
C PRO A 110 -8.51 -7.88 -6.61
N PHE A 111 -7.37 -7.62 -7.24
CA PHE A 111 -7.31 -7.16 -8.62
C PHE A 111 -6.16 -7.86 -9.34
N ALA A 112 -6.26 -8.00 -10.67
CA ALA A 112 -5.30 -8.76 -11.46
C ALA A 112 -4.20 -7.88 -12.08
N ASN A 113 -4.53 -6.65 -12.44
CA ASN A 113 -3.60 -5.75 -13.15
C ASN A 113 -3.86 -4.28 -12.80
N MET A 114 -2.96 -3.40 -13.24
CA MET A 114 -3.03 -1.98 -12.89
C MET A 114 -4.22 -1.26 -13.54
N LEU A 115 -4.71 -1.74 -14.69
CA LEU A 115 -5.88 -1.17 -15.33
C LEU A 115 -7.13 -1.41 -14.48
N GLU A 116 -7.29 -2.62 -13.96
CA GLU A 116 -8.38 -2.97 -13.05
C GLU A 116 -8.29 -2.15 -11.75
N LEU A 117 -7.08 -2.01 -11.19
CA LEU A 117 -6.86 -1.19 -9.99
C LEU A 117 -7.26 0.27 -10.24
N LYS A 118 -6.87 0.83 -11.38
CA LYS A 118 -7.25 2.20 -11.76
C LYS A 118 -8.77 2.37 -11.78
N SER A 119 -9.48 1.39 -12.34
CA SER A 119 -10.94 1.40 -12.36
C SER A 119 -11.53 1.37 -10.95
N LEU A 120 -10.99 0.51 -10.07
CA LEU A 120 -11.43 0.41 -8.68
C LEU A 120 -11.19 1.70 -7.89
N LEU A 121 -10.08 2.37 -8.13
CA LEU A 121 -9.75 3.61 -7.43
C LEU A 121 -10.61 4.79 -7.88
N HIS A 122 -10.98 4.85 -9.15
CA HIS A 122 -11.81 5.93 -9.68
C HIS A 122 -13.31 5.65 -9.57
N ASN A 123 -13.70 4.37 -9.46
CA ASN A 123 -15.07 3.94 -9.29
C ASN A 123 -15.13 2.91 -8.17
N PRO A 124 -14.93 3.31 -6.91
CA PRO A 124 -14.87 2.36 -5.81
C PRO A 124 -16.21 1.66 -5.58
N LEU A 125 -16.11 0.39 -5.22
CA LEU A 125 -17.27 -0.43 -4.88
C LEU A 125 -17.84 -0.05 -3.50
#